data_e70f3221eeba84832208b97542418a7a
#
_entry.id   e70f3221eeba84832208b97542418a7a
#
_cell.length_a   1.000
_cell.length_b   1.000
_cell.length_c   1.000
_cell.angle_alpha   90.00
_cell.angle_beta   90.00
_cell.angle_gamma   90.00
#
_symmetry.space_group_name_H-M   'P 1'
#
loop_
_entity.id
_entity.type
_entity.pdbx_description
1 polymer ?
#
loop_
_entity_poly.entity_id
_entity_poly.type
_entity_poly.pdbx_seq_one_letter_code
_entity_poly.pdbx_strand_id
1 'polypeptide(L)'
;MSTDENRNEHEELNEALEAAKEEAQSAEGDAGENGEVSEVETLKAQVQEFQEQMLRSQAEMQNVRRRAEIDVEKAHKFALEKFVKELLPVADSLEKAVESTEGHEESGELVASIREGVEMTLNLFMSSLKKFNVEQLNPVGEPFDPQQHEAMSMVPAPDAEPNSVVAVVQKGYLLNGRVVRPAMVMVAKAEDAPKIDEQA
;
A
#
# COMPACT_ATOMS: atom_id res chain seq x y z
N MET A 1 -1.24 -13.46 29.65
CA MET A 1 -0.73 -12.13 30.01
C MET A 1 -1.83 -11.04 30.01
N SER A 2 -3.09 -11.42 30.10
CA SER A 2 -4.22 -10.47 29.99
C SER A 2 -5.12 -10.41 31.24
N THR A 3 -4.79 -11.17 32.29
CA THR A 3 -5.60 -11.24 33.53
C THR A 3 -5.03 -10.42 34.67
N ASP A 4 -3.74 -10.09 34.65
CA ASP A 4 -3.09 -9.30 35.70
C ASP A 4 -3.22 -7.78 35.48
N GLU A 5 -3.27 -7.33 34.22
CA GLU A 5 -3.50 -5.90 33.90
C GLU A 5 -4.90 -5.44 34.30
N ASN A 6 -5.92 -6.27 34.05
CA ASN A 6 -7.31 -5.96 34.39
C ASN A 6 -7.58 -5.95 35.90
N ARG A 7 -6.72 -6.60 36.70
CA ARG A 7 -6.82 -6.64 38.15
C ARG A 7 -6.21 -5.37 38.79
N ASN A 8 -5.14 -4.87 38.18
CA ASN A 8 -4.48 -3.63 38.65
C ASN A 8 -5.37 -2.39 38.37
N GLU A 9 -6.02 -2.35 37.21
CA GLU A 9 -6.96 -1.26 36.89
C GLU A 9 -8.19 -1.22 37.80
N HIS A 10 -8.66 -2.40 38.24
CA HIS A 10 -9.76 -2.50 39.21
C HIS A 10 -9.35 -2.10 40.64
N GLU A 11 -8.12 -2.38 41.04
CA GLU A 11 -7.60 -1.96 42.34
C GLU A 11 -7.36 -0.43 42.40
N GLU A 12 -6.80 0.16 41.32
CA GLU A 12 -6.62 1.63 41.22
C GLU A 12 -7.97 2.38 41.17
N LEU A 13 -8.99 1.80 40.53
CA LEU A 13 -10.33 2.38 40.49
C LEU A 13 -11.02 2.31 41.85
N ASN A 14 -10.82 1.25 42.62
CA ASN A 14 -11.36 1.11 43.97
C ASN A 14 -10.66 2.04 44.96
N GLU A 15 -9.34 2.19 44.88
CA GLU A 15 -8.56 3.11 45.71
C GLU A 15 -8.95 4.57 45.46
N ALA A 16 -9.15 4.95 44.17
CA ALA A 16 -9.65 6.26 43.80
C ALA A 16 -11.10 6.53 44.30
N LEU A 17 -11.93 5.48 44.34
CA LEU A 17 -13.30 5.57 44.83
C LEU A 17 -13.37 5.68 46.36
N GLU A 18 -12.45 5.04 47.09
CA GLU A 18 -12.34 5.15 48.53
C GLU A 18 -11.77 6.53 48.96
N ALA A 19 -10.75 7.01 48.25
CA ALA A 19 -10.20 8.35 48.44
C ALA A 19 -11.25 9.46 48.21
N ALA A 20 -12.07 9.31 47.17
CA ALA A 20 -13.20 10.25 46.91
C ALA A 20 -14.31 10.16 47.98
N LYS A 21 -14.51 9.00 48.62
CA LYS A 21 -15.45 8.86 49.73
C LYS A 21 -14.92 9.45 51.02
N GLU A 22 -13.63 9.35 51.32
CA GLU A 22 -13.01 9.97 52.48
C GLU A 22 -12.99 11.51 52.38
N GLU A 23 -12.74 12.05 51.16
CA GLU A 23 -12.88 13.52 50.91
C GLU A 23 -14.33 13.99 51.07
N ALA A 24 -15.31 13.22 50.64
CA ALA A 24 -16.73 13.55 50.81
C ALA A 24 -17.17 13.52 52.28
N GLN A 25 -16.61 12.62 53.12
CA GLN A 25 -16.94 12.54 54.55
C GLN A 25 -16.27 13.63 55.40
N SER A 26 -15.16 14.20 54.94
CA SER A 26 -14.49 15.31 55.65
C SER A 26 -15.14 16.68 55.39
N ALA A 27 -16.08 16.75 54.44
CA ALA A 27 -16.77 18.03 54.08
C ALA A 27 -18.16 18.20 54.77
N GLU A 28 -18.62 17.23 55.58
CA GLU A 28 -19.89 17.34 56.35
C GLU A 28 -19.82 18.18 57.61
N GLY A 29 -19.12 19.32 57.58
CA GLY A 29 -19.12 20.28 58.64
C GLY A 29 -19.33 21.68 58.11
N ASP A 30 -20.58 22.17 58.17
CA ASP A 30 -20.95 23.58 57.97
C ASP A 30 -21.10 24.09 56.52
N ALA A 31 -22.25 23.77 55.91
CA ALA A 31 -22.73 24.58 54.79
C ALA A 31 -24.25 24.48 54.65
N GLY A 32 -24.92 25.57 54.89
CA GLY A 32 -26.36 25.74 54.65
C GLY A 32 -26.70 25.59 53.15
N GLU A 33 -27.99 25.59 52.81
CA GLU A 33 -28.65 25.28 51.49
C GLU A 33 -27.94 25.77 50.20
N ASN A 34 -27.01 26.74 50.32
CA ASN A 34 -26.20 27.22 49.18
C ASN A 34 -25.02 26.30 48.81
N GLY A 35 -24.56 25.41 49.71
CA GLY A 35 -23.49 24.45 49.44
C GLY A 35 -23.97 23.26 48.61
N GLU A 36 -25.18 22.75 48.89
CA GLU A 36 -25.73 21.59 48.20
C GLU A 36 -26.04 21.86 46.71
N VAL A 37 -26.51 23.08 46.38
CA VAL A 37 -26.78 23.48 44.99
C VAL A 37 -25.47 23.56 44.18
N SER A 38 -24.41 24.07 44.78
CA SER A 38 -23.08 24.14 44.14
C SER A 38 -22.46 22.78 43.94
N GLU A 39 -22.65 21.83 44.85
CA GLU A 39 -22.14 20.47 44.75
C GLU A 39 -22.86 19.66 43.67
N VAL A 40 -24.18 19.82 43.56
CA VAL A 40 -25.00 19.22 42.50
C VAL A 40 -24.60 19.76 41.11
N GLU A 41 -24.28 21.04 40.99
CA GLU A 41 -23.81 21.60 39.71
C GLU A 41 -22.42 21.10 39.34
N THR A 42 -21.49 20.97 40.29
CA THR A 42 -20.15 20.41 40.05
C THR A 42 -20.22 18.93 39.65
N LEU A 43 -21.04 18.14 40.33
CA LEU A 43 -21.29 16.73 39.98
C LEU A 43 -21.92 16.56 38.59
N LYS A 44 -22.86 17.42 38.23
CA LYS A 44 -23.44 17.41 36.86
C LYS A 44 -22.40 17.76 35.82
N ALA A 45 -21.53 18.73 36.06
CA ALA A 45 -20.43 19.07 35.15
C ALA A 45 -19.45 17.90 34.98
N GLN A 46 -19.08 17.20 36.05
CA GLN A 46 -18.24 16.02 36.02
C GLN A 46 -18.89 14.87 35.24
N VAL A 47 -20.19 14.64 35.47
CA VAL A 47 -20.95 13.61 34.70
C VAL A 47 -20.95 13.94 33.20
N GLN A 48 -21.15 15.20 32.83
CA GLN A 48 -21.07 15.62 31.43
C GLN A 48 -19.67 15.40 30.85
N GLU A 49 -18.63 15.77 31.57
CA GLU A 49 -17.25 15.57 31.14
C GLU A 49 -16.93 14.08 30.94
N PHE A 50 -17.31 13.24 31.90
CA PHE A 50 -17.16 11.78 31.74
C PHE A 50 -17.96 11.21 30.57
N GLN A 51 -19.16 11.71 30.32
CA GLN A 51 -19.95 11.29 29.15
C GLN A 51 -19.26 11.70 27.85
N GLU A 52 -18.72 12.91 27.77
CA GLU A 52 -17.97 13.36 26.59
C GLU A 52 -16.68 12.54 26.38
N GLN A 53 -15.95 12.27 27.46
CA GLN A 53 -14.75 11.42 27.41
C GLN A 53 -15.10 9.99 26.95
N MET A 54 -16.19 9.43 27.45
CA MET A 54 -16.68 8.11 27.08
C MET A 54 -17.08 8.04 25.59
N LEU A 55 -17.80 9.05 25.09
CA LEU A 55 -18.17 9.16 23.68
C LEU A 55 -16.93 9.30 22.78
N ARG A 56 -15.95 10.12 23.21
CA ARG A 56 -14.67 10.27 22.51
C ARG A 56 -13.92 8.95 22.46
N SER A 57 -13.78 8.28 23.60
CA SER A 57 -13.11 6.98 23.68
C SER A 57 -13.79 5.91 22.82
N GLN A 58 -15.12 5.88 22.78
CA GLN A 58 -15.86 4.99 21.88
C GLN A 58 -15.58 5.29 20.40
N ALA A 59 -15.54 6.57 20.02
CA ALA A 59 -15.24 6.98 18.66
C ALA A 59 -13.80 6.60 18.27
N GLU A 60 -12.85 6.80 19.18
CA GLU A 60 -11.45 6.42 19.00
C GLU A 60 -11.31 4.89 18.84
N MET A 61 -11.98 4.11 19.71
CA MET A 61 -12.00 2.65 19.59
C MET A 61 -12.54 2.18 18.24
N GLN A 62 -13.64 2.78 17.77
CA GLN A 62 -14.19 2.43 16.46
C GLN A 62 -13.22 2.78 15.32
N ASN A 63 -12.56 3.93 15.40
CA ASN A 63 -11.57 4.35 14.42
C ASN A 63 -10.34 3.40 14.41
N VAL A 64 -9.82 3.04 15.58
CA VAL A 64 -8.71 2.10 15.72
C VAL A 64 -9.08 0.73 15.17
N ARG A 65 -10.27 0.23 15.51
CA ARG A 65 -10.77 -1.07 15.00
C ARG A 65 -10.87 -1.06 13.48
N ARG A 66 -11.51 -0.04 12.90
CA ARG A 66 -11.63 0.11 11.46
C ARG A 66 -10.26 0.17 10.78
N ARG A 67 -9.33 0.91 11.36
CA ARG A 67 -7.96 1.00 10.83
C ARG A 67 -7.24 -0.33 10.89
N ALA A 68 -7.34 -1.05 12.01
CA ALA A 68 -6.75 -2.37 12.18
C ALA A 68 -7.30 -3.38 11.14
N GLU A 69 -8.59 -3.39 10.88
CA GLU A 69 -9.21 -4.24 9.87
C GLU A 69 -8.65 -3.95 8.47
N ILE A 70 -8.52 -2.67 8.10
CA ILE A 70 -7.92 -2.25 6.83
C ILE A 70 -6.43 -2.65 6.74
N ASP A 71 -5.68 -2.47 7.83
CA ASP A 71 -4.25 -2.78 7.85
C ASP A 71 -4.01 -4.30 7.76
N VAL A 72 -4.85 -5.12 8.42
CA VAL A 72 -4.83 -6.58 8.29
C VAL A 72 -5.15 -7.01 6.86
N GLU A 73 -6.19 -6.43 6.25
CA GLU A 73 -6.55 -6.73 4.85
C GLU A 73 -5.39 -6.39 3.89
N LYS A 74 -4.78 -5.21 4.06
CA LYS A 74 -3.60 -4.80 3.27
C LYS A 74 -2.41 -5.73 3.51
N ALA A 75 -2.15 -6.10 4.76
CA ALA A 75 -1.07 -7.03 5.09
C ALA A 75 -1.25 -8.37 4.38
N HIS A 76 -2.46 -8.92 4.34
CA HIS A 76 -2.75 -10.16 3.62
C HIS A 76 -2.61 -9.99 2.10
N LYS A 77 -3.17 -8.92 1.53
CA LYS A 77 -3.10 -8.68 0.07
C LYS A 77 -1.67 -8.50 -0.45
N PHE A 78 -0.80 -7.88 0.34
CA PHE A 78 0.56 -7.54 -0.09
C PHE A 78 1.66 -8.32 0.63
N ALA A 79 1.31 -9.37 1.38
CA ALA A 79 2.28 -10.22 2.08
C ALA A 79 3.38 -10.78 1.16
N LEU A 80 3.03 -11.08 -0.08
CA LEU A 80 3.93 -11.67 -1.07
C LEU A 80 4.74 -10.64 -1.88
N GLU A 81 4.55 -9.33 -1.66
CA GLU A 81 5.20 -8.28 -2.47
C GLU A 81 6.72 -8.43 -2.51
N LYS A 82 7.35 -8.60 -1.35
CA LYS A 82 8.82 -8.79 -1.26
C LYS A 82 9.28 -10.06 -1.96
N PHE A 83 8.57 -11.16 -1.75
CA PHE A 83 8.89 -12.44 -2.36
C PHE A 83 8.77 -12.38 -3.88
N VAL A 84 7.70 -11.81 -4.39
CA VAL A 84 7.50 -11.61 -5.83
C VAL A 84 8.64 -10.77 -6.39
N LYS A 85 8.98 -9.65 -5.75
CA LYS A 85 10.06 -8.76 -6.20
C LYS A 85 11.40 -9.48 -6.36
N GLU A 86 11.74 -10.40 -5.46
CA GLU A 86 12.97 -11.20 -5.55
C GLU A 86 12.90 -12.29 -6.65
N LEU A 87 11.70 -12.67 -7.11
CA LEU A 87 11.52 -13.63 -8.20
C LEU A 87 11.53 -12.97 -9.59
N LEU A 88 11.27 -11.66 -9.70
CA LEU A 88 11.23 -10.97 -10.99
C LEU A 88 12.53 -11.11 -11.80
N PRO A 89 13.73 -11.05 -11.22
CA PRO A 89 14.97 -11.27 -11.97
C PRO A 89 15.06 -12.65 -12.65
N VAL A 90 14.37 -13.66 -12.08
CA VAL A 90 14.31 -14.99 -12.70
C VAL A 90 13.46 -14.95 -13.97
N ALA A 91 12.32 -14.26 -13.92
CA ALA A 91 11.49 -14.02 -15.11
C ALA A 91 12.28 -13.27 -16.20
N ASP A 92 12.96 -12.18 -15.82
CA ASP A 92 13.77 -11.38 -16.74
C ASP A 92 14.89 -12.22 -17.39
N SER A 93 15.52 -13.11 -16.60
CA SER A 93 16.57 -14.00 -17.11
C SER A 93 16.04 -15.05 -18.11
N LEU A 94 14.84 -15.58 -17.85
CA LEU A 94 14.18 -16.52 -18.76
C LEU A 94 13.74 -15.81 -20.05
N GLU A 95 13.17 -14.60 -19.95
CA GLU A 95 12.81 -13.79 -21.11
C GLU A 95 14.04 -13.48 -21.97
N LYS A 96 15.13 -13.04 -21.33
CA LYS A 96 16.38 -12.76 -22.04
C LYS A 96 16.97 -14.00 -22.69
N ALA A 97 16.83 -15.19 -22.09
CA ALA A 97 17.27 -16.44 -22.69
C ALA A 97 16.46 -16.76 -23.96
N VAL A 98 15.15 -16.53 -23.95
CA VAL A 98 14.31 -16.69 -25.15
C VAL A 98 14.70 -15.68 -26.23
N GLU A 99 14.81 -14.39 -25.89
CA GLU A 99 15.19 -13.32 -26.82
C GLU A 99 16.57 -13.57 -27.46
N SER A 100 17.55 -14.08 -26.69
CA SER A 100 18.89 -14.36 -27.20
C SER A 100 18.92 -15.48 -28.26
N THR A 101 17.88 -16.29 -28.31
CA THR A 101 17.75 -17.35 -29.33
C THR A 101 16.92 -16.91 -30.56
N GLU A 102 16.30 -15.74 -30.51
CA GLU A 102 15.61 -15.12 -31.64
C GLU A 102 16.63 -14.66 -32.69
N GLY A 103 16.40 -14.98 -33.96
CA GLY A 103 17.32 -14.67 -35.06
C GLY A 103 18.44 -15.67 -35.29
N HIS A 104 18.54 -16.72 -34.49
CA HIS A 104 19.50 -17.82 -34.68
C HIS A 104 18.81 -19.07 -35.25
N GLU A 105 17.94 -18.91 -36.23
CA GLU A 105 17.16 -20.01 -36.85
C GLU A 105 18.06 -21.07 -37.50
N GLU A 106 19.32 -20.71 -37.84
CA GLU A 106 20.35 -21.64 -38.35
C GLU A 106 21.03 -22.49 -37.26
N SER A 107 20.76 -22.19 -35.98
CA SER A 107 21.36 -22.91 -34.86
C SER A 107 20.62 -24.22 -34.59
N GLY A 108 20.92 -25.23 -35.27
CA GLY A 108 20.52 -26.66 -35.15
C GLY A 108 19.33 -27.04 -34.24
N GLU A 109 18.74 -28.18 -34.49
CA GLU A 109 17.57 -28.75 -33.79
C GLU A 109 17.69 -28.74 -32.25
N LEU A 110 18.91 -28.82 -31.72
CA LEU A 110 19.18 -28.76 -30.27
C LEU A 110 18.84 -27.39 -29.65
N VAL A 111 19.20 -26.29 -30.32
CA VAL A 111 18.93 -24.92 -29.83
C VAL A 111 17.44 -24.64 -29.87
N ALA A 112 16.73 -25.09 -30.91
CA ALA A 112 15.29 -24.96 -30.98
C ALA A 112 14.57 -25.71 -29.84
N SER A 113 15.03 -26.94 -29.54
CA SER A 113 14.47 -27.74 -28.43
C SER A 113 14.73 -27.09 -27.04
N ILE A 114 15.92 -26.51 -26.83
CA ILE A 114 16.25 -25.78 -25.60
C ILE A 114 15.35 -24.53 -25.46
N ARG A 115 15.20 -23.76 -26.55
CA ARG A 115 14.31 -22.59 -26.59
C ARG A 115 12.89 -22.96 -26.20
N GLU A 116 12.32 -24.00 -26.82
CA GLU A 116 10.98 -24.49 -26.50
C GLU A 116 10.85 -24.83 -24.99
N GLY A 117 11.86 -25.51 -24.42
CA GLY A 117 11.88 -25.85 -23.01
C GLY A 117 11.92 -24.61 -22.10
N VAL A 118 12.67 -23.57 -22.46
CA VAL A 118 12.75 -22.30 -21.72
C VAL A 118 11.42 -21.53 -21.83
N GLU A 119 10.84 -21.46 -23.04
CA GLU A 119 9.52 -20.82 -23.24
C GLU A 119 8.42 -21.51 -22.42
N MET A 120 8.40 -22.85 -22.43
CA MET A 120 7.45 -23.61 -21.59
C MET A 120 7.64 -23.31 -20.10
N THR A 121 8.88 -23.21 -19.63
CA THR A 121 9.21 -22.89 -18.24
C THR A 121 8.76 -21.47 -17.87
N LEU A 122 9.04 -20.50 -18.75
CA LEU A 122 8.60 -19.12 -18.59
C LEU A 122 7.06 -19.03 -18.51
N ASN A 123 6.37 -19.68 -19.45
CA ASN A 123 4.91 -19.70 -19.49
C ASN A 123 4.30 -20.32 -18.22
N LEU A 124 4.88 -21.42 -17.72
CA LEU A 124 4.46 -22.05 -16.49
C LEU A 124 4.70 -21.13 -15.28
N PHE A 125 5.84 -20.46 -15.23
CA PHE A 125 6.19 -19.51 -14.19
C PHE A 125 5.22 -18.32 -14.16
N MET A 126 4.97 -17.70 -15.31
CA MET A 126 4.03 -16.59 -15.44
C MET A 126 2.59 -17.01 -15.09
N SER A 127 2.16 -18.20 -15.51
CA SER A 127 0.86 -18.76 -15.14
C SER A 127 0.73 -18.99 -13.64
N SER A 128 1.84 -19.37 -12.98
CA SER A 128 1.88 -19.55 -11.53
C SER A 128 1.80 -18.21 -10.80
N LEU A 129 2.51 -17.19 -11.25
CA LEU A 129 2.42 -15.84 -10.70
C LEU A 129 1.02 -15.25 -10.83
N LYS A 130 0.36 -15.47 -11.97
CA LYS A 130 -1.01 -15.00 -12.22
C LYS A 130 -2.03 -15.58 -11.23
N LYS A 131 -1.84 -16.80 -10.72
CA LYS A 131 -2.70 -17.40 -9.68
C LYS A 131 -2.66 -16.62 -8.35
N PHE A 132 -1.58 -15.87 -8.12
CA PHE A 132 -1.40 -15.00 -6.96
C PHE A 132 -1.71 -13.53 -7.25
N ASN A 133 -2.44 -13.26 -8.35
CA ASN A 133 -2.80 -11.91 -8.81
C ASN A 133 -1.57 -11.02 -9.09
N VAL A 134 -0.50 -11.65 -9.60
CA VAL A 134 0.64 -10.92 -10.17
C VAL A 134 0.39 -10.79 -11.68
N GLU A 135 0.35 -9.55 -12.16
CA GLU A 135 0.11 -9.20 -13.57
C GLU A 135 1.36 -8.57 -14.15
N GLN A 136 1.69 -8.94 -15.38
CA GLN A 136 2.81 -8.36 -16.12
C GLN A 136 2.36 -7.10 -16.87
N LEU A 137 3.17 -6.04 -16.80
CA LEU A 137 2.99 -4.80 -17.55
C LEU A 137 3.93 -4.79 -18.74
N ASN A 138 3.36 -4.75 -19.95
CA ASN A 138 4.09 -4.61 -21.21
C ASN A 138 3.39 -3.57 -22.08
N PRO A 139 3.51 -2.28 -21.78
CA PRO A 139 2.70 -1.21 -22.36
C PRO A 139 3.21 -0.70 -23.71
N VAL A 140 3.74 -1.57 -24.59
CA VAL A 140 4.19 -1.15 -25.93
C VAL A 140 3.02 -0.57 -26.71
N GLY A 141 3.18 0.67 -27.23
CA GLY A 141 2.15 1.38 -27.97
C GLY A 141 1.11 2.11 -27.09
N GLU A 142 1.17 1.97 -25.76
CA GLU A 142 0.26 2.64 -24.85
C GLU A 142 0.81 4.04 -24.44
N PRO A 143 -0.06 4.97 -23.99
CA PRO A 143 0.39 6.23 -23.42
C PRO A 143 1.28 6.01 -22.18
N PHE A 144 2.29 6.86 -22.01
CA PHE A 144 3.15 6.81 -20.84
C PHE A 144 2.37 7.20 -19.57
N ASP A 145 2.36 6.30 -18.57
CA ASP A 145 1.78 6.53 -17.23
C ASP A 145 2.89 6.58 -16.17
N PRO A 146 3.16 7.73 -15.55
CA PRO A 146 4.18 7.84 -14.49
C PRO A 146 3.91 6.99 -13.26
N GLN A 147 2.69 6.50 -13.05
CA GLN A 147 2.36 5.66 -11.89
C GLN A 147 2.78 4.19 -12.09
N GLN A 148 2.89 3.74 -13.34
CA GLN A 148 3.17 2.35 -13.69
C GLN A 148 4.45 2.18 -14.51
N HIS A 149 4.94 3.25 -15.14
CA HIS A 149 6.07 3.22 -16.05
C HIS A 149 7.21 4.12 -15.58
N GLU A 150 8.43 3.71 -15.88
CA GLU A 150 9.65 4.49 -15.64
C GLU A 150 10.31 4.77 -17.01
N ALA A 151 10.32 6.03 -17.43
CA ALA A 151 10.93 6.42 -18.69
C ALA A 151 12.45 6.47 -18.56
N MET A 152 13.15 5.62 -19.31
CA MET A 152 14.63 5.58 -19.36
C MET A 152 15.19 6.60 -20.33
N SER A 153 14.56 6.76 -21.49
CA SER A 153 14.98 7.69 -22.54
C SER A 153 13.81 8.08 -23.42
N MET A 154 13.97 9.22 -24.06
CA MET A 154 13.08 9.66 -25.15
C MET A 154 13.77 9.40 -26.48
N VAL A 155 13.09 8.71 -27.39
CA VAL A 155 13.59 8.38 -28.72
C VAL A 155 12.74 9.03 -29.80
N PRO A 156 13.33 9.50 -30.90
CA PRO A 156 12.56 9.97 -32.04
C PRO A 156 11.85 8.76 -32.66
N ALA A 157 10.54 8.83 -32.75
CA ALA A 157 9.69 7.77 -33.31
C ALA A 157 8.58 8.46 -34.13
N PRO A 158 8.82 8.75 -35.42
CA PRO A 158 7.88 9.51 -36.24
C PRO A 158 6.55 8.78 -36.46
N ASP A 159 6.54 7.45 -36.35
CA ASP A 159 5.35 6.62 -36.53
C ASP A 159 4.56 6.39 -35.21
N ALA A 160 5.07 6.88 -34.07
CA ALA A 160 4.43 6.69 -32.77
C ALA A 160 3.79 8.00 -32.26
N GLU A 161 2.71 7.86 -31.51
CA GLU A 161 2.08 9.02 -30.87
C GLU A 161 3.06 9.69 -29.87
N PRO A 162 3.11 11.01 -29.79
CA PRO A 162 3.91 11.72 -28.81
C PRO A 162 3.61 11.23 -27.37
N ASN A 163 4.65 11.02 -26.57
CA ASN A 163 4.56 10.48 -25.21
C ASN A 163 3.96 9.06 -25.12
N SER A 164 3.92 8.29 -26.20
CA SER A 164 3.61 6.86 -26.15
C SER A 164 4.86 6.02 -25.86
N VAL A 165 4.67 4.82 -25.36
CA VAL A 165 5.74 3.87 -25.11
C VAL A 165 6.14 3.19 -26.43
N VAL A 166 7.37 3.45 -26.87
CA VAL A 166 7.91 2.88 -28.12
C VAL A 166 8.43 1.46 -27.89
N ALA A 167 9.13 1.27 -26.79
CA ALA A 167 9.71 -0.03 -26.45
C ALA A 167 9.76 -0.21 -24.92
N VAL A 168 9.67 -1.46 -24.48
CA VAL A 168 9.82 -1.84 -23.08
C VAL A 168 11.18 -2.52 -22.93
N VAL A 169 12.07 -1.89 -22.16
CA VAL A 169 13.41 -2.43 -21.86
C VAL A 169 13.32 -3.50 -20.78
N GLN A 170 12.42 -3.29 -19.81
CA GLN A 170 12.17 -4.24 -18.74
C GLN A 170 10.68 -4.20 -18.38
N LYS A 171 10.03 -5.35 -18.42
CA LYS A 171 8.61 -5.44 -18.12
C LYS A 171 8.33 -5.12 -16.66
N GLY A 172 7.23 -4.42 -16.41
CA GLY A 172 6.73 -4.13 -15.07
C GLY A 172 5.86 -5.24 -14.52
N TYR A 173 5.53 -5.15 -13.21
CA TYR A 173 4.66 -6.12 -12.56
C TYR A 173 3.80 -5.46 -11.49
N LEU A 174 2.53 -5.88 -11.45
CA LEU A 174 1.54 -5.49 -10.45
C LEU A 174 1.23 -6.68 -9.53
N LEU A 175 0.95 -6.42 -8.26
CA LEU A 175 0.38 -7.38 -7.32
C LEU A 175 -0.92 -6.81 -6.77
N ASN A 176 -2.04 -7.46 -7.04
CA ASN A 176 -3.38 -6.98 -6.64
C ASN A 176 -3.63 -5.51 -7.06
N GLY A 177 -3.19 -5.12 -8.25
CA GLY A 177 -3.33 -3.77 -8.80
C GLY A 177 -2.32 -2.74 -8.28
N ARG A 178 -1.38 -3.12 -7.41
CA ARG A 178 -0.31 -2.25 -6.93
C ARG A 178 0.99 -2.55 -7.65
N VAL A 179 1.71 -1.51 -8.06
CA VAL A 179 3.01 -1.64 -8.72
C VAL A 179 4.05 -2.21 -7.74
N VAL A 180 4.59 -3.39 -8.06
CA VAL A 180 5.73 -4.02 -7.40
C VAL A 180 7.03 -3.55 -8.05
N ARG A 181 7.01 -3.45 -9.38
CA ARG A 181 8.10 -2.91 -10.21
C ARG A 181 7.49 -2.19 -11.41
N PRO A 182 7.83 -0.92 -11.65
CA PRO A 182 7.40 -0.21 -12.86
C PRO A 182 8.00 -0.86 -14.12
N ALA A 183 7.34 -0.69 -15.25
CA ALA A 183 7.92 -1.05 -16.54
C ALA A 183 8.94 0.01 -16.95
N MET A 184 10.17 -0.40 -17.25
CA MET A 184 11.20 0.51 -17.80
C MET A 184 11.00 0.63 -19.30
N VAL A 185 10.71 1.85 -19.75
CA VAL A 185 10.22 2.10 -21.12
C VAL A 185 11.03 3.18 -21.84
N MET A 186 11.05 3.12 -23.16
CA MET A 186 11.46 4.20 -24.05
C MET A 186 10.19 4.89 -24.56
N VAL A 187 10.16 6.22 -24.48
CA VAL A 187 9.00 7.04 -24.82
C VAL A 187 9.27 7.80 -26.11
N ALA A 188 8.25 7.93 -26.98
CA ALA A 188 8.32 8.72 -28.17
C ALA A 188 8.53 10.20 -27.80
N LYS A 189 9.58 10.82 -28.36
CA LYS A 189 9.79 12.25 -28.24
C LYS A 189 8.67 12.97 -29.02
N ALA A 190 8.01 13.93 -28.37
CA ALA A 190 7.17 14.87 -29.11
C ALA A 190 8.03 15.55 -30.16
N GLU A 191 7.61 15.54 -31.43
CA GLU A 191 8.28 16.35 -32.44
C GLU A 191 8.20 17.82 -31.99
N ASP A 192 9.37 18.47 -31.90
CA ASP A 192 9.44 19.89 -31.67
C ASP A 192 8.63 20.52 -32.81
N ALA A 193 7.56 21.24 -32.47
CA ALA A 193 6.84 22.04 -33.47
C ALA A 193 7.86 22.83 -34.28
N PRO A 194 7.71 22.90 -35.61
CA PRO A 194 8.69 23.57 -36.47
C PRO A 194 8.95 24.98 -35.90
N LYS A 195 10.22 25.28 -35.61
CA LYS A 195 10.63 26.62 -35.21
C LYS A 195 10.20 27.52 -36.35
N ILE A 196 9.19 28.32 -36.11
CA ILE A 196 8.84 29.42 -36.99
C ILE A 196 10.05 30.35 -36.92
N ASP A 197 10.88 30.36 -37.96
CA ASP A 197 11.94 31.33 -38.10
C ASP A 197 11.30 32.70 -38.13
N GLU A 198 11.36 33.40 -37.02
CA GLU A 198 11.09 34.82 -36.92
C GLU A 198 12.22 35.57 -37.66
N GLN A 199 12.16 35.57 -39.00
CA GLN A 199 12.91 36.49 -39.83
C GLN A 199 11.87 37.34 -40.59
N ALA A 200 11.52 38.48 -39.99
CA ALA A 200 11.00 39.64 -40.68
C ALA A 200 11.53 40.91 -40.00
#